data_5c254e565eddd69154e1c338ee160f24
#
_entry.id   5c254e565eddd69154e1c338ee160f24
#
_cell.length_a   1.000
_cell.length_b   1.000
_cell.length_c   1.000
_cell.angle_alpha   90.00
_cell.angle_beta   90.00
_cell.angle_gamma   90.00
#
_symmetry.space_group_name_H-M   'P 1'
#
loop_
_entity.id
_entity.type
_entity.pdbx_description
1 polymer ?
#
loop_
_entity_poly.entity_id
_entity_poly.type
_entity_poly.pdbx_seq_one_letter_code
_entity_poly.pdbx_strand_id
1 'polypeptide(L)'
;MADTLISAAKYWRLELHFNKGLSGATAEAIARERQTSVNPVALDAACLIIVAANERGAYPGVPGHEPNLSKGKTAADMITRAMKIIRDATPGSGAYPNEADYFEPDWQRSFWGVNHARLLAIKKKVDPDNLFRVHHGIGSET
;
A
#
# COMPACT_ATOMS: atom_id res chain seq x y z
N MET A 1 -7.62 9.86 -16.60
CA MET A 1 -6.80 8.72 -16.11
C MET A 1 -5.62 8.42 -17.03
N ALA A 2 -5.77 8.23 -18.34
CA ALA A 2 -4.62 7.94 -19.22
C ALA A 2 -3.51 9.00 -19.11
N ASP A 3 -3.84 10.28 -19.20
CA ASP A 3 -2.85 11.37 -19.08
C ASP A 3 -2.16 11.39 -17.71
N THR A 4 -2.87 11.02 -16.66
CA THR A 4 -2.31 10.89 -15.30
C THR A 4 -1.24 9.80 -15.27
N LEU A 5 -1.56 8.61 -15.81
CA LEU A 5 -0.62 7.49 -15.86
C LEU A 5 0.60 7.82 -16.73
N ILE A 6 0.40 8.44 -17.90
CA ILE A 6 1.49 8.90 -18.76
C ILE A 6 2.38 9.92 -18.02
N SER A 7 1.78 10.84 -17.26
CA SER A 7 2.51 11.85 -16.50
C SER A 7 3.32 11.23 -15.35
N ALA A 8 2.75 10.27 -14.63
CA ALA A 8 3.45 9.53 -13.58
C ALA A 8 4.58 8.65 -14.16
N ALA A 9 4.34 8.00 -15.30
CA ALA A 9 5.32 7.15 -15.97
C ALA A 9 6.58 7.89 -16.46
N LYS A 10 6.55 9.22 -16.56
CA LYS A 10 7.74 10.06 -16.83
C LYS A 10 8.75 10.04 -15.68
N TYR A 11 8.29 9.74 -14.47
CA TYR A 11 9.15 9.68 -13.28
C TYR A 11 9.63 8.26 -12.99
N TRP A 12 8.73 7.25 -13.09
CA TRP A 12 9.07 5.86 -12.85
C TRP A 12 8.15 4.92 -13.62
N ARG A 13 8.63 3.68 -13.87
CA ARG A 13 7.82 2.62 -14.47
C ARG A 13 6.61 2.31 -13.59
N LEU A 14 5.45 2.16 -14.24
CA LEU A 14 4.21 1.73 -13.60
C LEU A 14 3.90 0.30 -14.03
N GLU A 15 3.43 -0.51 -13.09
CA GLU A 15 2.79 -1.80 -13.34
C GLU A 15 1.32 -1.70 -12.96
N LEU A 16 0.43 -2.14 -13.85
CA LEU A 16 -1.01 -2.10 -13.64
C LEU A 16 -1.52 -3.54 -13.55
N HIS A 17 -1.97 -3.94 -12.38
CA HIS A 17 -2.59 -5.23 -12.14
C HIS A 17 -4.10 -5.06 -12.12
N PHE A 18 -4.74 -5.36 -13.26
CA PHE A 18 -6.18 -5.23 -13.37
C PHE A 18 -6.89 -6.27 -12.52
N ASN A 19 -7.84 -5.79 -11.75
CA ASN A 19 -8.59 -6.61 -10.80
C ASN A 19 -9.96 -6.94 -11.38
N LYS A 20 -10.34 -8.21 -11.32
CA LYS A 20 -11.71 -8.64 -11.59
C LYS A 20 -12.66 -8.21 -10.46
N GLY A 21 -12.13 -7.98 -9.28
CA GLY A 21 -12.90 -7.66 -8.08
C GLY A 21 -13.92 -8.76 -7.76
N LEU A 22 -15.09 -8.34 -7.33
CA LEU A 22 -16.20 -9.22 -7.00
C LEU A 22 -17.18 -9.42 -8.18
N SER A 23 -16.74 -9.22 -9.42
CA SER A 23 -17.57 -9.37 -10.61
C SER A 23 -18.13 -10.79 -10.69
N GLY A 24 -19.46 -10.91 -10.73
CA GLY A 24 -20.18 -12.17 -10.75
C GLY A 24 -20.40 -12.81 -9.37
N ALA A 25 -19.95 -12.19 -8.28
CA ALA A 25 -20.26 -12.64 -6.93
C ALA A 25 -21.71 -12.32 -6.53
N THR A 26 -22.27 -13.12 -5.61
CA THR A 26 -23.60 -12.83 -5.04
C THR A 26 -23.54 -11.64 -4.10
N ALA A 27 -24.66 -10.96 -3.87
CA ALA A 27 -24.76 -9.85 -2.92
C ALA A 27 -24.33 -10.26 -1.50
N GLU A 28 -24.63 -11.48 -1.09
CA GLU A 28 -24.22 -12.03 0.21
C GLU A 28 -22.70 -12.21 0.29
N ALA A 29 -22.05 -12.74 -0.76
CA ALA A 29 -20.60 -12.87 -0.82
C ALA A 29 -19.92 -11.49 -0.75
N ILE A 30 -20.43 -10.51 -1.49
CA ILE A 30 -19.94 -9.13 -1.47
C ILE A 30 -20.05 -8.51 -0.06
N ALA A 31 -21.20 -8.67 0.59
CA ALA A 31 -21.43 -8.16 1.94
C ALA A 31 -20.44 -8.78 2.97
N ARG A 32 -20.18 -10.07 2.85
CA ARG A 32 -19.24 -10.80 3.70
C ARG A 32 -17.78 -10.35 3.49
N GLU A 33 -17.36 -10.17 2.24
CA GLU A 33 -15.99 -9.70 1.93
C GLU A 33 -15.73 -8.29 2.47
N ARG A 34 -16.72 -7.41 2.47
CA ARG A 34 -16.62 -6.07 3.05
C ARG A 34 -16.42 -6.05 4.58
N GLN A 35 -16.66 -7.18 5.25
CA GLN A 35 -16.47 -7.33 6.69
C GLN A 35 -15.12 -7.94 7.08
N THR A 36 -14.27 -8.24 6.12
CA THR A 36 -12.90 -8.73 6.34
C THR A 36 -11.97 -7.63 6.86
N SER A 37 -10.69 -7.93 7.04
CA SER A 37 -9.67 -6.92 7.38
C SER A 37 -9.26 -6.05 6.19
N VAL A 38 -9.51 -6.49 4.97
CA VAL A 38 -9.13 -5.78 3.74
C VAL A 38 -9.82 -4.42 3.68
N ASN A 39 -9.11 -3.40 3.21
CA ASN A 39 -9.71 -2.10 2.91
C ASN A 39 -10.80 -2.29 1.85
N PRO A 40 -12.07 -1.94 2.14
CA PRO A 40 -13.17 -2.18 1.20
C PRO A 40 -12.99 -1.52 -0.17
N VAL A 41 -12.19 -0.47 -0.28
CA VAL A 41 -11.89 0.19 -1.57
C VAL A 41 -11.21 -0.77 -2.57
N ALA A 42 -10.47 -1.77 -2.07
CA ALA A 42 -9.82 -2.77 -2.94
C ALA A 42 -10.84 -3.63 -3.70
N LEU A 43 -12.06 -3.79 -3.16
CA LEU A 43 -13.11 -4.58 -3.79
C LEU A 43 -13.75 -3.86 -5.00
N ASP A 44 -13.67 -2.53 -5.00
CA ASP A 44 -14.24 -1.66 -6.03
C ASP A 44 -13.16 -1.11 -6.99
N ALA A 45 -11.88 -1.37 -6.70
CA ALA A 45 -10.76 -0.90 -7.48
C ALA A 45 -10.67 -1.60 -8.84
N ALA A 46 -10.48 -0.84 -9.92
CA ALA A 46 -10.27 -1.37 -11.27
C ALA A 46 -8.88 -2.02 -11.42
N CYS A 47 -7.87 -1.51 -10.73
CA CYS A 47 -6.53 -2.05 -10.76
C CYS A 47 -5.74 -1.67 -9.51
N LEU A 48 -4.69 -2.46 -9.22
CA LEU A 48 -3.59 -2.10 -8.35
C LEU A 48 -2.48 -1.52 -9.21
N ILE A 49 -1.98 -0.34 -8.84
CA ILE A 49 -0.86 0.32 -9.52
C ILE A 49 0.37 0.14 -8.65
N ILE A 50 1.40 -0.54 -9.17
CA ILE A 50 2.66 -0.75 -8.48
C ILE A 50 3.73 0.15 -9.10
N VAL A 51 4.45 0.88 -8.24
CA VAL A 51 5.57 1.74 -8.61
C VAL A 51 6.73 1.38 -7.68
N ALA A 52 7.61 0.50 -8.15
CA ALA A 52 8.67 -0.07 -7.33
C ALA A 52 10.03 -0.04 -8.02
N ALA A 53 11.10 0.09 -7.23
CA ALA A 53 12.48 -0.08 -7.66
C ALA A 53 13.01 -1.45 -7.22
N ASN A 54 13.86 -2.03 -8.08
CA ASN A 54 14.57 -3.26 -7.77
C ASN A 54 16.06 -3.00 -7.67
N GLU A 55 16.69 -3.52 -6.63
CA GLU A 55 18.14 -3.55 -6.44
C GLU A 55 18.58 -4.96 -6.05
N ARG A 56 19.89 -5.21 -6.17
CA ARG A 56 20.47 -6.43 -5.62
C ARG A 56 20.29 -6.44 -4.11
N GLY A 57 20.14 -7.63 -3.53
CA GLY A 57 20.13 -7.79 -2.08
C GLY A 57 21.36 -7.10 -1.46
N ALA A 58 21.11 -6.19 -0.53
CA ALA A 58 22.15 -5.47 0.19
C ALA A 58 22.32 -6.08 1.59
N TYR A 59 23.57 -6.40 1.93
CA TYR A 59 23.93 -7.00 3.22
C TYR A 59 25.06 -6.18 3.82
N PRO A 60 24.75 -5.22 4.72
CA PRO A 60 25.76 -4.38 5.35
C PRO A 60 26.88 -5.22 5.98
N GLY A 61 28.15 -4.86 5.68
CA GLY A 61 29.32 -5.60 6.18
C GLY A 61 29.73 -6.82 5.35
N VAL A 62 29.02 -7.14 4.26
CA VAL A 62 29.42 -8.18 3.32
C VAL A 62 30.04 -7.51 2.08
N PRO A 63 31.35 -7.73 1.80
CA PRO A 63 32.03 -7.11 0.66
C PRO A 63 31.31 -7.35 -0.67
N GLY A 64 31.07 -6.28 -1.44
CA GLY A 64 30.35 -6.32 -2.72
C GLY A 64 28.82 -6.36 -2.60
N HIS A 65 28.28 -6.29 -1.38
CA HIS A 65 26.84 -6.25 -1.08
C HIS A 65 26.42 -5.00 -0.30
N GLU A 66 27.25 -3.97 -0.34
CA GLU A 66 26.92 -2.71 0.32
C GLU A 66 25.71 -2.04 -0.34
N PRO A 67 24.79 -1.46 0.46
CA PRO A 67 23.64 -0.75 -0.08
C PRO A 67 24.06 0.53 -0.85
N ASN A 68 23.54 0.71 -2.05
CA ASN A 68 23.73 1.97 -2.79
C ASN A 68 22.72 3.01 -2.34
N LEU A 69 23.02 3.71 -1.24
CA LEU A 69 22.12 4.69 -0.63
C LEU A 69 21.77 5.86 -1.56
N SER A 70 22.74 6.32 -2.39
CA SER A 70 22.48 7.40 -3.36
C SER A 70 21.45 7.01 -4.40
N LYS A 71 21.62 5.82 -4.98
CA LYS A 71 20.68 5.27 -5.97
C LYS A 71 19.32 5.01 -5.35
N GLY A 72 19.29 4.44 -4.16
CA GLY A 72 18.06 4.19 -3.40
C GLY A 72 17.28 5.47 -3.14
N LYS A 73 17.97 6.54 -2.70
CA LYS A 73 17.34 7.86 -2.47
C LYS A 73 16.76 8.44 -3.76
N THR A 74 17.53 8.40 -4.86
CA THR A 74 17.04 8.88 -6.16
C THR A 74 15.78 8.13 -6.60
N ALA A 75 15.77 6.80 -6.48
CA ALA A 75 14.62 5.98 -6.81
C ALA A 75 13.40 6.34 -5.93
N ALA A 76 13.59 6.47 -4.62
CA ALA A 76 12.53 6.86 -3.69
C ALA A 76 11.92 8.22 -4.04
N ASP A 77 12.75 9.22 -4.34
CA ASP A 77 12.29 10.57 -4.75
C ASP A 77 11.43 10.51 -6.03
N MET A 78 11.87 9.73 -7.03
CA MET A 78 11.14 9.60 -8.30
C MET A 78 9.85 8.82 -8.13
N ILE A 79 9.82 7.73 -7.35
CA ILE A 79 8.64 6.96 -7.02
C ILE A 79 7.63 7.84 -6.27
N THR A 80 8.08 8.61 -5.28
CA THR A 80 7.23 9.54 -4.52
C THR A 80 6.55 10.56 -5.44
N ARG A 81 7.28 11.10 -6.43
CA ARG A 81 6.69 12.03 -7.44
C ARG A 81 5.66 11.34 -8.32
N ALA A 82 5.95 10.14 -8.81
CA ALA A 82 5.00 9.37 -9.60
C ALA A 82 3.72 9.06 -8.80
N MET A 83 3.88 8.59 -7.56
CA MET A 83 2.76 8.26 -6.68
C MET A 83 1.94 9.49 -6.29
N LYS A 84 2.57 10.66 -6.10
CA LYS A 84 1.82 11.89 -5.84
C LYS A 84 0.84 12.21 -6.97
N ILE A 85 1.27 12.11 -8.22
CA ILE A 85 0.41 12.36 -9.39
C ILE A 85 -0.78 11.39 -9.40
N ILE A 86 -0.55 10.11 -9.09
CA ILE A 86 -1.59 9.09 -9.04
C ILE A 86 -2.57 9.37 -7.91
N ARG A 87 -2.08 9.63 -6.70
CA ARG A 87 -2.92 9.92 -5.52
C ARG A 87 -3.80 11.15 -5.72
N ASP A 88 -3.24 12.23 -6.28
CA ASP A 88 -3.97 13.47 -6.56
C ASP A 88 -5.14 13.23 -7.53
N ALA A 89 -4.99 12.31 -8.47
CA ALA A 89 -6.00 11.95 -9.47
C ALA A 89 -6.99 10.85 -9.01
N THR A 90 -6.69 10.18 -7.89
CA THR A 90 -7.51 9.08 -7.37
C THR A 90 -7.86 9.30 -5.89
N PRO A 91 -8.56 10.40 -5.55
CA PRO A 91 -8.93 10.68 -4.18
C PRO A 91 -9.80 9.54 -3.63
N GLY A 92 -9.50 9.09 -2.40
CA GLY A 92 -10.21 7.97 -1.77
C GLY A 92 -9.68 6.58 -2.15
N SER A 93 -8.65 6.47 -2.96
CA SER A 93 -7.94 5.20 -3.17
C SER A 93 -7.29 4.72 -1.87
N GLY A 94 -6.96 3.43 -1.82
CA GLY A 94 -6.19 2.80 -0.75
C GLY A 94 -4.83 2.31 -1.23
N ALA A 95 -4.08 1.69 -0.33
CA ALA A 95 -2.82 1.04 -0.63
C ALA A 95 -2.80 -0.40 -0.09
N TYR A 96 -2.05 -1.27 -0.75
CA TYR A 96 -1.89 -2.66 -0.34
C TYR A 96 -0.76 -2.76 0.71
N PRO A 97 -1.06 -3.10 1.98
CA PRO A 97 -0.09 -2.96 3.07
C PRO A 97 1.15 -3.84 2.95
N ASN A 98 1.08 -4.97 2.22
CA ASN A 98 2.23 -5.87 2.07
C ASN A 98 3.25 -5.38 1.03
N GLU A 99 2.90 -4.39 0.19
CA GLU A 99 3.75 -3.85 -0.87
C GLU A 99 3.71 -2.31 -0.87
N ALA A 100 3.44 -1.73 0.29
CA ALA A 100 3.28 -0.29 0.42
C ALA A 100 4.61 0.44 0.67
N ASP A 101 4.59 1.75 0.44
CA ASP A 101 5.65 2.64 0.82
C ASP A 101 5.87 2.60 2.34
N TYR A 102 7.12 2.48 2.77
CA TYR A 102 7.49 2.59 4.19
C TYR A 102 7.03 3.92 4.81
N PHE A 103 6.93 4.97 4.02
CA PHE A 103 6.49 6.31 4.42
C PHE A 103 5.06 6.63 3.97
N GLU A 104 4.20 5.62 3.81
CA GLU A 104 2.81 5.81 3.36
C GLU A 104 2.09 6.84 4.24
N PRO A 105 1.69 8.00 3.69
CA PRO A 105 0.97 9.00 4.45
C PRO A 105 -0.45 8.52 4.75
N ASP A 106 -0.99 8.87 5.92
CA ASP A 106 -2.35 8.50 6.34
C ASP A 106 -2.61 6.98 6.20
N TRP A 107 -1.59 6.18 6.58
CA TRP A 107 -1.55 4.74 6.38
C TRP A 107 -2.76 4.00 6.99
N GLN A 108 -3.31 4.49 8.12
CA GLN A 108 -4.49 3.89 8.75
C GLN A 108 -5.66 3.86 7.77
N ARG A 109 -5.90 4.98 7.09
CA ARG A 109 -6.94 5.09 6.07
C ARG A 109 -6.56 4.38 4.78
N SER A 110 -5.32 4.53 4.34
CA SER A 110 -4.84 3.91 3.10
C SER A 110 -4.91 2.39 3.13
N PHE A 111 -4.50 1.76 4.24
CA PHE A 111 -4.42 0.30 4.35
C PHE A 111 -5.73 -0.36 4.79
N TRP A 112 -6.48 0.28 5.69
CA TRP A 112 -7.59 -0.34 6.39
C TRP A 112 -8.93 0.35 6.14
N GLY A 113 -8.92 1.59 5.66
CA GLY A 113 -10.12 2.37 5.40
C GLY A 113 -11.02 2.44 6.62
N VAL A 114 -12.31 2.24 6.43
CA VAL A 114 -13.33 2.23 7.49
C VAL A 114 -13.17 1.08 8.49
N ASN A 115 -12.38 0.06 8.16
CA ASN A 115 -12.15 -1.09 9.03
C ASN A 115 -11.14 -0.79 10.16
N HIS A 116 -10.31 0.27 10.06
CA HIS A 116 -9.24 0.55 11.02
C HIS A 116 -9.72 0.57 12.46
N ALA A 117 -10.78 1.33 12.78
CA ALA A 117 -11.29 1.44 14.15
C ALA A 117 -11.73 0.09 14.73
N ARG A 118 -12.41 -0.73 13.93
CA ARG A 118 -12.84 -2.08 14.34
C ARG A 118 -11.63 -3.00 14.57
N LEU A 119 -10.66 -2.97 13.68
CA LEU A 119 -9.44 -3.78 13.80
C LEU A 119 -8.62 -3.36 15.01
N LEU A 120 -8.52 -2.07 15.31
CA LEU A 120 -7.85 -1.55 16.51
C LEU A 120 -8.54 -2.02 17.79
N ALA A 121 -9.87 -2.05 17.83
CA ALA A 121 -10.61 -2.58 18.97
C ALA A 121 -10.36 -4.07 19.17
N ILE A 122 -10.28 -4.86 18.09
CA ILE A 122 -9.90 -6.28 18.13
C ILE A 122 -8.47 -6.43 18.65
N LYS A 123 -7.52 -5.66 18.10
CA LYS A 123 -6.10 -5.67 18.52
C LYS A 123 -5.98 -5.44 20.03
N LYS A 124 -6.62 -4.42 20.58
CA LYS A 124 -6.61 -4.10 22.01
C LYS A 124 -7.18 -5.22 22.89
N LYS A 125 -8.11 -5.99 22.35
CA LYS A 125 -8.71 -7.13 23.07
C LYS A 125 -7.80 -8.36 23.07
N VAL A 126 -7.16 -8.67 21.94
CA VAL A 126 -6.40 -9.93 21.77
C VAL A 126 -4.91 -9.79 22.08
N ASP A 127 -4.39 -8.56 22.00
CA ASP A 127 -3.01 -8.21 22.30
C ASP A 127 -2.93 -6.90 23.09
N PRO A 128 -3.45 -6.88 24.34
CA PRO A 128 -3.55 -5.68 25.17
C PRO A 128 -2.17 -5.06 25.47
N ASP A 129 -1.13 -5.87 25.56
CA ASP A 129 0.24 -5.44 25.85
C ASP A 129 1.02 -5.02 24.60
N ASN A 130 0.37 -5.06 23.41
CA ASN A 130 0.94 -4.69 22.11
C ASN A 130 2.28 -5.40 21.80
N LEU A 131 2.33 -6.72 22.09
CA LEU A 131 3.51 -7.56 21.86
C LEU A 131 3.79 -7.76 20.37
N PHE A 132 2.75 -7.90 19.56
CA PHE A 132 2.84 -8.05 18.10
C PHE A 132 2.71 -6.70 17.42
N ARG A 133 3.85 -6.06 17.22
CA ARG A 133 3.92 -4.71 16.63
C ARG A 133 4.81 -4.73 15.39
N VAL A 134 4.28 -4.15 14.30
CA VAL A 134 5.02 -3.90 13.06
C VAL A 134 4.79 -2.46 12.61
N HIS A 135 5.72 -1.92 11.83
CA HIS A 135 5.57 -0.59 11.25
C HIS A 135 4.27 -0.50 10.44
N HIS A 136 3.48 0.53 10.66
CA HIS A 136 2.16 0.73 10.05
C HIS A 136 1.15 -0.42 10.26
N GLY A 137 1.41 -1.33 11.20
CA GLY A 137 0.42 -2.33 11.61
C GLY A 137 -0.66 -1.74 12.53
N ILE A 138 -1.78 -2.43 12.66
CA ILE A 138 -2.85 -2.03 13.59
C ILE A 138 -2.30 -1.92 15.02
N GLY A 139 -2.47 -0.74 15.64
CA GLY A 139 -1.97 -0.44 16.99
C GLY A 139 -0.50 0.02 17.03
N SER A 140 0.14 0.29 15.90
CA SER A 140 1.51 0.79 15.86
C SER A 140 1.64 2.29 16.15
N GLU A 141 0.53 3.00 16.18
CA GLU A 141 0.43 4.44 16.48
C GLU A 141 0.59 4.78 17.96
N THR A 142 0.63 3.78 18.84
CA THR A 142 0.71 3.91 20.32
C THR A 142 2.08 3.51 20.85
#